data_d7898afaf922c17e5de8e2ab017361a3
#
_entry.id   d7898afaf922c17e5de8e2ab017361a3
#
_cell.length_a   1.000
_cell.length_b   1.000
_cell.length_c   1.000
_cell.angle_alpha   90.00
_cell.angle_beta   90.00
_cell.angle_gamma   90.00
#
_symmetry.space_group_name_H-M   'P 1'
#
loop_
_entity.id
_entity.type
_entity.pdbx_description
1 polymer ?
#
loop_
_entity_poly.entity_id
_entity_poly.type
_entity_poly.pdbx_seq_one_letter_code
_entity_poly.pdbx_strand_id
1 'polypeptide(L)'
;AHQFSFKTYPSDPNISSVIAALNDEFDHSIEPYLISQQNIQRPEFSTTLDTVNNSPITIIKADAGVGKSAFLLDLKKHYVRSGTIVLPIRLDRRVPEKNLDQFGKDLGFPYSPIACLEKYGKGQEIIILLDQLDALRWTALHSSNALDICIKMVKEILLLRQHANANIK
;
A
#
# COMPACT_ATOMS: atom_id res chain seq x y z
N ALA A 1 -29.50 10.11 -10.97
CA ALA A 1 -28.53 10.11 -9.86
C ALA A 1 -28.25 8.66 -9.49
N HIS A 2 -27.07 8.12 -9.85
CA HIS A 2 -26.65 6.80 -9.38
C HIS A 2 -26.23 6.96 -7.92
N GLN A 3 -27.03 6.40 -7.02
CA GLN A 3 -26.71 6.28 -5.61
C GLN A 3 -25.59 5.22 -5.48
N PHE A 4 -24.37 5.65 -5.20
CA PHE A 4 -23.29 4.74 -4.82
C PHE A 4 -23.62 4.19 -3.42
N SER A 5 -24.11 2.94 -3.34
CA SER A 5 -24.23 2.26 -2.07
C SER A 5 -22.88 1.59 -1.76
N PHE A 6 -22.17 2.10 -0.77
CA PHE A 6 -21.02 1.40 -0.21
C PHE A 6 -21.50 0.10 0.44
N LYS A 7 -20.88 -1.03 0.07
CA LYS A 7 -21.12 -2.30 0.75
C LYS A 7 -20.82 -2.13 2.25
N THR A 8 -21.78 -2.46 3.10
CA THR A 8 -21.55 -2.45 4.55
C THR A 8 -20.86 -3.74 4.94
N TYR A 9 -19.60 -3.62 5.36
CA TYR A 9 -18.80 -4.75 5.79
C TYR A 9 -18.69 -4.77 7.34
N PRO A 10 -18.68 -5.94 8.01
CA PRO A 10 -18.45 -6.01 9.44
C PRO A 10 -17.02 -5.60 9.82
N SER A 11 -16.82 -5.09 11.04
CA SER A 11 -15.47 -4.89 11.59
C SER A 11 -14.86 -6.25 11.95
N ASP A 12 -13.60 -6.47 11.55
CA ASP A 12 -12.84 -7.68 11.89
C ASP A 12 -11.74 -7.32 12.90
N PRO A 13 -11.68 -7.98 14.07
CA PRO A 13 -10.66 -7.73 15.07
C PRO A 13 -9.24 -8.15 14.61
N ASN A 14 -9.13 -8.98 13.58
CA ASN A 14 -7.84 -9.50 13.11
C ASN A 14 -7.10 -8.52 12.16
N ILE A 15 -7.71 -7.41 11.74
CA ILE A 15 -7.08 -6.48 10.78
C ILE A 15 -5.74 -5.96 11.28
N SER A 16 -5.61 -5.64 12.57
CA SER A 16 -4.34 -5.19 13.15
C SER A 16 -3.22 -6.23 13.02
N SER A 17 -3.55 -7.51 13.23
CA SER A 17 -2.58 -8.61 13.11
C SER A 17 -2.16 -8.81 11.65
N VAL A 18 -3.08 -8.66 10.69
CA VAL A 18 -2.77 -8.72 9.25
C VAL A 18 -1.83 -7.58 8.86
N ILE A 19 -2.13 -6.36 9.30
CA ILE A 19 -1.26 -5.19 9.03
C ILE A 19 0.13 -5.42 9.62
N ALA A 20 0.24 -5.90 10.87
CA ALA A 20 1.51 -6.21 11.51
C ALA A 20 2.30 -7.26 10.73
N ALA A 21 1.67 -8.37 10.34
CA ALA A 21 2.31 -9.44 9.57
C ALA A 21 2.84 -8.95 8.21
N LEU A 22 2.08 -8.11 7.50
CA LEU A 22 2.53 -7.54 6.21
C LEU A 22 3.66 -6.52 6.40
N ASN A 23 3.67 -5.78 7.50
CA ASN A 23 4.78 -4.91 7.86
C ASN A 23 6.06 -5.70 8.13
N ASP A 24 5.97 -6.78 8.90
CA ASP A 24 7.11 -7.67 9.20
C ASP A 24 7.63 -8.36 7.93
N GLU A 25 6.72 -8.87 7.08
CA GLU A 25 7.08 -9.46 5.78
C GLU A 25 7.84 -8.46 4.91
N PHE A 26 7.40 -7.21 4.87
CA PHE A 26 8.05 -6.15 4.09
C PHE A 26 9.46 -5.88 4.61
N ASP A 27 9.63 -5.71 5.92
CA ASP A 27 10.93 -5.46 6.55
C ASP A 27 11.92 -6.60 6.27
N HIS A 28 11.52 -7.84 6.57
CA HIS A 28 12.35 -9.02 6.33
C HIS A 28 12.70 -9.23 4.86
N SER A 29 11.90 -8.68 3.94
CA SER A 29 12.16 -8.79 2.51
C SER A 29 13.24 -7.82 2.01
N ILE A 30 13.56 -6.77 2.76
CA ILE A 30 14.45 -5.68 2.33
C ILE A 30 15.69 -5.57 3.22
N GLU A 31 15.53 -5.66 4.54
CA GLU A 31 16.61 -5.45 5.51
C GLU A 31 17.89 -6.28 5.26
N PRO A 32 17.81 -7.57 4.85
CA PRO A 32 18.99 -8.36 4.56
C PRO A 32 19.87 -7.83 3.42
N TYR A 33 19.28 -7.00 2.55
CA TYR A 33 19.97 -6.43 1.38
C TYR A 33 20.49 -5.00 1.63
N LEU A 34 20.31 -4.45 2.83
CA LEU A 34 20.84 -3.14 3.18
C LEU A 34 22.34 -3.22 3.42
N ILE A 35 23.10 -2.29 2.82
CA ILE A 35 24.55 -2.19 3.02
C ILE A 35 24.82 -1.76 4.47
N SER A 36 25.55 -2.59 5.22
CA SER A 36 25.91 -2.35 6.63
C SER A 36 24.72 -2.11 7.55
N GLN A 37 23.53 -2.65 7.22
CA GLN A 37 22.28 -2.43 7.95
C GLN A 37 21.90 -0.93 8.12
N GLN A 38 22.55 -0.05 7.37
CA GLN A 38 22.28 1.38 7.41
C GLN A 38 21.61 1.82 6.13
N ASN A 39 20.60 2.67 6.28
CA ASN A 39 20.00 3.39 5.17
C ASN A 39 20.80 4.67 4.90
N ILE A 40 21.19 4.84 3.65
CA ILE A 40 21.82 6.10 3.22
C ILE A 40 20.72 7.15 3.16
N GLN A 41 20.83 8.17 4.00
CA GLN A 41 19.88 9.29 3.99
C GLN A 41 19.91 9.97 2.61
N ARG A 42 18.78 9.98 1.93
CA ARG A 42 18.67 10.51 0.57
C ARG A 42 18.16 11.93 0.61
N PRO A 43 18.74 12.84 -0.18
CA PRO A 43 18.30 14.24 -0.21
C PRO A 43 16.84 14.40 -0.66
N GLU A 44 16.32 13.46 -1.48
CA GLU A 44 14.95 13.48 -1.97
C GLU A 44 13.90 13.06 -0.92
N PHE A 45 14.34 12.61 0.25
CA PHE A 45 13.41 12.08 1.27
C PHE A 45 12.42 13.14 1.76
N SER A 46 12.89 14.33 2.12
CA SER A 46 12.04 15.42 2.57
C SER A 46 11.04 15.89 1.51
N THR A 47 11.50 16.05 0.27
CA THR A 47 10.63 16.44 -0.85
C THR A 47 9.57 15.37 -1.14
N THR A 48 9.94 14.09 -0.99
CA THR A 48 8.97 12.99 -1.16
C THR A 48 7.94 13.00 -0.04
N LEU A 49 8.34 13.24 1.22
CA LEU A 49 7.40 13.39 2.33
C LEU A 49 6.40 14.50 2.07
N ASP A 50 6.87 15.67 1.63
CA ASP A 50 6.01 16.80 1.29
C ASP A 50 5.02 16.43 0.18
N THR A 51 5.48 15.69 -0.84
CA THR A 51 4.62 15.23 -1.93
C THR A 51 3.56 14.24 -1.42
N VAL A 52 3.95 13.25 -0.63
CA VAL A 52 3.03 12.26 -0.04
C VAL A 52 2.01 12.95 0.86
N ASN A 53 2.43 13.92 1.66
CA ASN A 53 1.52 14.63 2.57
C ASN A 53 0.47 15.45 1.82
N ASN A 54 0.82 16.00 0.67
CA ASN A 54 -0.05 16.91 -0.10
C ASN A 54 -0.79 16.23 -1.27
N SER A 55 -0.50 14.96 -1.57
CA SER A 55 -1.08 14.25 -2.71
C SER A 55 -1.79 12.97 -2.27
N PRO A 56 -2.96 12.64 -2.85
CA PRO A 56 -3.65 11.38 -2.57
C PRO A 56 -2.89 10.17 -3.13
N ILE A 57 -2.14 10.37 -4.22
CA ILE A 57 -1.36 9.34 -4.90
C ILE A 57 0.02 9.91 -5.25
N THR A 58 1.07 9.19 -4.89
CA THR A 58 2.45 9.55 -5.23
C THR A 58 3.13 8.39 -5.95
N ILE A 59 3.76 8.67 -7.07
CA ILE A 59 4.51 7.67 -7.85
C ILE A 59 6.00 7.99 -7.76
N ILE A 60 6.76 7.05 -7.19
CA ILE A 60 8.21 7.14 -7.10
C ILE A 60 8.82 6.37 -8.26
N LYS A 61 9.50 7.12 -9.16
CA LYS A 61 10.22 6.54 -10.30
C LYS A 61 11.72 6.60 -10.05
N ALA A 62 12.40 5.50 -10.33
CA ALA A 62 13.84 5.42 -10.31
C ALA A 62 14.30 4.20 -11.13
N ASP A 63 15.54 4.19 -11.57
CA ASP A 63 16.11 3.06 -12.31
C ASP A 63 16.19 1.77 -11.46
N ALA A 64 16.36 0.64 -12.12
CA ALA A 64 16.57 -0.62 -11.42
C ALA A 64 17.86 -0.58 -10.59
N GLY A 65 17.83 -1.17 -9.39
CA GLY A 65 19.01 -1.27 -8.53
C GLY A 65 19.37 -0.03 -7.70
N VAL A 66 18.71 1.12 -7.90
CA VAL A 66 19.01 2.35 -7.14
C VAL A 66 18.41 2.36 -5.71
N GLY A 67 17.83 1.25 -5.27
CA GLY A 67 17.34 1.10 -3.89
C GLY A 67 15.94 1.68 -3.64
N LYS A 68 15.01 1.59 -4.60
CA LYS A 68 13.59 1.99 -4.41
C LYS A 68 12.95 1.33 -3.19
N SER A 69 13.12 0.02 -3.03
CA SER A 69 12.54 -0.73 -1.90
C SER A 69 13.11 -0.27 -0.56
N ALA A 70 14.42 0.02 -0.48
CA ALA A 70 15.04 0.59 0.72
C ALA A 70 14.48 1.98 1.03
N PHE A 71 14.22 2.80 0.02
CA PHE A 71 13.60 4.11 0.17
C PHE A 71 12.16 4.00 0.68
N LEU A 72 11.37 3.06 0.16
CA LEU A 72 10.02 2.77 0.66
C LEU A 72 10.04 2.25 2.11
N LEU A 73 11.05 1.47 2.49
CA LEU A 73 11.26 1.04 3.87
C LEU A 73 11.50 2.24 4.80
N ASP A 74 12.25 3.24 4.36
CA ASP A 74 12.47 4.47 5.13
C ASP A 74 11.17 5.28 5.30
N LEU A 75 10.42 5.44 4.21
CA LEU A 75 9.10 6.08 4.26
C LEU A 75 8.17 5.34 5.22
N LYS A 76 8.11 4.00 5.12
CA LYS A 76 7.35 3.16 6.05
C LYS A 76 7.76 3.43 7.50
N LYS A 77 9.05 3.34 7.82
CA LYS A 77 9.57 3.55 9.18
C LYS A 77 9.24 4.96 9.70
N HIS A 78 9.31 5.97 8.85
CA HIS A 78 8.94 7.33 9.20
C HIS A 78 7.47 7.44 9.60
N TYR A 79 6.56 6.97 8.76
CA TYR A 79 5.12 7.07 9.01
C TYR A 79 4.64 6.21 10.18
N VAL A 80 5.19 5.00 10.34
CA VAL A 80 4.90 4.14 11.51
C VAL A 80 5.33 4.83 12.82
N ARG A 81 6.50 5.47 12.85
CA ARG A 81 6.96 6.25 14.02
C ARG A 81 6.07 7.46 14.33
N SER A 82 5.43 8.02 13.31
CA SER A 82 4.47 9.14 13.46
C SER A 82 3.08 8.68 13.89
N GLY A 83 2.86 7.36 14.06
CA GLY A 83 1.55 6.80 14.44
C GLY A 83 0.59 6.61 13.26
N THR A 84 1.06 6.78 12.02
CA THR A 84 0.28 6.53 10.80
C THR A 84 0.15 5.02 10.57
N ILE A 85 -1.05 4.58 10.16
CA ILE A 85 -1.28 3.19 9.75
C ILE A 85 -0.62 2.99 8.38
N VAL A 86 0.33 2.07 8.27
CA VAL A 86 1.02 1.79 7.01
C VAL A 86 0.74 0.35 6.57
N LEU A 87 0.25 0.18 5.34
CA LEU A 87 0.10 -1.12 4.68
C LEU A 87 1.10 -1.24 3.54
N PRO A 88 2.25 -1.88 3.72
CA PRO A 88 3.19 -2.14 2.65
C PRO A 88 2.85 -3.47 1.96
N ILE A 89 2.88 -3.47 0.62
CA ILE A 89 2.61 -4.65 -0.21
C ILE A 89 3.72 -4.76 -1.26
N ARG A 90 4.37 -5.92 -1.32
CA ARG A 90 5.30 -6.27 -2.41
C ARG A 90 4.58 -7.05 -3.50
N LEU A 91 4.42 -6.42 -4.65
CA LEU A 91 3.65 -6.97 -5.77
C LEU A 91 4.38 -8.10 -6.52
N ASP A 92 5.69 -8.24 -6.34
CA ASP A 92 6.45 -9.41 -6.83
C ASP A 92 6.18 -10.69 -6.03
N ARG A 93 5.66 -10.57 -4.81
CA ARG A 93 5.31 -11.68 -3.91
C ARG A 93 3.80 -11.87 -3.75
N ARG A 94 3.04 -10.80 -3.86
CA ARG A 94 1.60 -10.73 -3.64
C ARG A 94 0.93 -10.18 -4.89
N VAL A 95 0.85 -11.00 -5.95
CA VAL A 95 0.26 -10.60 -7.24
C VAL A 95 -1.25 -10.65 -7.14
N PRO A 96 -1.98 -9.54 -7.41
CA PRO A 96 -3.43 -9.58 -7.45
C PRO A 96 -3.91 -10.29 -8.73
N GLU A 97 -4.73 -11.34 -8.60
CA GLU A 97 -5.08 -12.21 -9.73
C GLU A 97 -6.53 -12.04 -10.22
N LYS A 98 -7.52 -11.96 -9.32
CA LYS A 98 -8.94 -12.05 -9.69
C LYS A 98 -9.69 -10.73 -9.54
N ASN A 99 -9.79 -10.25 -8.34
CA ASN A 99 -10.46 -9.00 -7.99
C ASN A 99 -9.95 -8.49 -6.63
N LEU A 100 -10.42 -7.32 -6.23
CA LEU A 100 -9.92 -6.64 -5.04
C LEU A 100 -10.29 -7.37 -3.74
N ASP A 101 -11.49 -7.97 -3.66
CA ASP A 101 -11.90 -8.76 -2.49
C ASP A 101 -11.07 -10.04 -2.34
N GLN A 102 -10.77 -10.72 -3.46
CA GLN A 102 -9.90 -11.89 -3.42
C GLN A 102 -8.48 -11.49 -3.06
N PHE A 103 -7.97 -10.42 -3.62
CA PHE A 103 -6.65 -9.90 -3.25
C PHE A 103 -6.57 -9.56 -1.76
N GLY A 104 -7.62 -8.96 -1.19
CA GLY A 104 -7.70 -8.76 0.26
C GLY A 104 -7.58 -10.07 1.03
N LYS A 105 -8.29 -11.12 0.61
CA LYS A 105 -8.23 -12.46 1.24
C LYS A 105 -6.84 -13.09 1.13
N ASP A 106 -6.18 -12.91 0.00
CA ASP A 106 -4.81 -13.41 -0.24
C ASP A 106 -3.77 -12.68 0.64
N LEU A 107 -4.09 -11.44 1.05
CA LEU A 107 -3.32 -10.68 2.04
C LEU A 107 -3.68 -11.01 3.49
N GLY A 108 -4.77 -11.75 3.72
CA GLY A 108 -5.28 -12.11 5.05
C GLY A 108 -6.44 -11.23 5.55
N PHE A 109 -6.92 -10.28 4.74
CA PHE A 109 -8.13 -9.50 5.05
C PHE A 109 -9.40 -10.26 4.69
N PRO A 110 -10.55 -9.98 5.32
CA PRO A 110 -11.81 -10.64 4.98
C PRO A 110 -12.38 -10.27 3.60
N TYR A 111 -12.00 -9.08 3.07
CA TYR A 111 -12.45 -8.53 1.78
C TYR A 111 -11.45 -7.47 1.29
N SER A 112 -11.86 -6.54 0.41
CA SER A 112 -10.99 -5.45 -0.10
C SER A 112 -10.11 -4.83 0.97
N PRO A 113 -8.79 -4.78 0.79
CA PRO A 113 -7.88 -4.19 1.77
C PRO A 113 -8.20 -2.71 2.02
N ILE A 114 -8.66 -1.99 1.00
CA ILE A 114 -9.02 -0.57 1.12
C ILE A 114 -10.23 -0.39 2.04
N ALA A 115 -11.29 -1.19 1.82
CA ALA A 115 -12.48 -1.13 2.66
C ALA A 115 -12.22 -1.61 4.10
N CYS A 116 -11.33 -2.58 4.29
CA CYS A 116 -10.89 -3.01 5.62
C CYS A 116 -10.15 -1.90 6.36
N LEU A 117 -9.20 -1.24 5.69
CA LEU A 117 -8.39 -0.18 6.26
C LEU A 117 -9.23 1.07 6.59
N GLU A 118 -10.14 1.46 5.72
CA GLU A 118 -11.04 2.60 5.97
C GLU A 118 -11.80 2.43 7.27
N LYS A 119 -12.40 1.24 7.46
CA LYS A 119 -13.13 0.93 8.70
C LYS A 119 -12.23 0.79 9.93
N TYR A 120 -11.07 0.18 9.76
CA TYR A 120 -10.11 0.01 10.85
C TYR A 120 -9.54 1.35 11.31
N GLY A 121 -9.17 2.22 10.39
CA GLY A 121 -8.52 3.48 10.67
C GLY A 121 -9.43 4.55 11.30
N LYS A 122 -10.74 4.47 11.11
CA LYS A 122 -11.74 5.40 11.69
C LYS A 122 -11.34 6.88 11.53
N GLY A 123 -10.88 7.26 10.35
CA GLY A 123 -10.45 8.62 10.04
C GLY A 123 -8.97 8.91 10.35
N GLN A 124 -8.23 7.98 10.92
CA GLN A 124 -6.77 8.11 11.04
C GLN A 124 -6.12 8.12 9.64
N GLU A 125 -4.91 8.68 9.57
CA GLU A 125 -4.14 8.64 8.35
C GLU A 125 -3.66 7.22 8.05
N ILE A 126 -3.85 6.80 6.80
CA ILE A 126 -3.46 5.48 6.30
C ILE A 126 -2.63 5.68 5.04
N ILE A 127 -1.49 5.00 4.97
CA ILE A 127 -0.64 4.99 3.80
C ILE A 127 -0.50 3.57 3.28
N ILE A 128 -0.74 3.39 1.98
CA ILE A 128 -0.55 2.12 1.29
C ILE A 128 0.70 2.25 0.41
N LEU A 129 1.68 1.41 0.65
CA LEU A 129 2.92 1.37 -0.13
C LEU A 129 2.88 0.15 -1.07
N LEU A 130 2.91 0.41 -2.37
CA LEU A 130 3.00 -0.64 -3.40
C LEU A 130 4.42 -0.67 -3.96
N ASP A 131 5.18 -1.72 -3.63
CA ASP A 131 6.52 -1.93 -4.15
C ASP A 131 6.51 -2.93 -5.32
N GLN A 132 7.49 -2.82 -6.22
CA GLN A 132 7.68 -3.70 -7.38
C GLN A 132 6.50 -3.70 -8.37
N LEU A 133 5.89 -2.54 -8.62
CA LEU A 133 4.79 -2.40 -9.59
C LEU A 133 5.22 -2.81 -11.01
N ASP A 134 6.47 -2.62 -11.35
CA ASP A 134 7.09 -3.04 -12.61
C ASP A 134 7.17 -4.56 -12.77
N ALA A 135 7.24 -5.32 -11.68
CA ALA A 135 7.21 -6.78 -11.74
C ALA A 135 5.91 -7.32 -12.37
N LEU A 136 4.80 -6.60 -12.24
CA LEU A 136 3.51 -6.98 -12.83
C LEU A 136 3.53 -7.03 -14.36
N ARG A 137 4.50 -6.36 -15.01
CA ARG A 137 4.65 -6.37 -16.48
C ARG A 137 5.28 -7.65 -17.01
N TRP A 138 6.04 -8.38 -16.19
CA TRP A 138 6.84 -9.53 -16.61
C TRP A 138 6.14 -10.87 -16.40
N THR A 139 5.06 -10.92 -15.63
CA THR A 139 4.23 -12.11 -15.44
C THR A 139 3.22 -12.22 -16.57
N ALA A 140 3.65 -12.74 -17.71
CA ALA A 140 2.98 -12.66 -19.01
C ALA A 140 1.54 -13.19 -19.09
N LEU A 141 1.10 -14.05 -18.18
CA LEU A 141 -0.25 -14.65 -18.18
C LEU A 141 -1.28 -13.90 -17.32
N HIS A 142 -0.85 -13.03 -16.39
CA HIS A 142 -1.73 -12.35 -15.42
C HIS A 142 -1.53 -10.83 -15.35
N SER A 143 -0.64 -10.27 -16.15
CA SER A 143 -0.18 -8.88 -16.00
C SER A 143 -1.26 -7.81 -16.22
N SER A 144 -2.16 -8.00 -17.18
CA SER A 144 -3.25 -7.03 -17.44
C SER A 144 -4.23 -6.97 -16.27
N ASN A 145 -4.59 -8.12 -15.71
CA ASN A 145 -5.54 -8.21 -14.61
C ASN A 145 -4.95 -7.65 -13.31
N ALA A 146 -3.69 -7.94 -13.02
CA ALA A 146 -3.01 -7.44 -11.83
C ALA A 146 -2.91 -5.90 -11.82
N LEU A 147 -2.54 -5.31 -12.94
CA LEU A 147 -2.49 -3.86 -13.08
C LEU A 147 -3.88 -3.22 -12.96
N ASP A 148 -4.91 -3.83 -13.55
CA ASP A 148 -6.29 -3.37 -13.44
C ASP A 148 -6.79 -3.39 -11.99
N ILE A 149 -6.39 -4.38 -11.19
CA ILE A 149 -6.71 -4.44 -9.76
C ILE A 149 -6.01 -3.32 -9.01
N CYS A 150 -4.74 -3.04 -9.28
CA CYS A 150 -4.04 -1.90 -8.69
C CYS A 150 -4.70 -0.56 -9.07
N ILE A 151 -5.13 -0.41 -10.32
CA ILE A 151 -5.89 0.77 -10.77
C ILE A 151 -7.23 0.88 -10.03
N LYS A 152 -7.92 -0.25 -9.80
CA LYS A 152 -9.16 -0.27 -9.00
C LYS A 152 -8.91 0.13 -7.55
N MET A 153 -7.80 -0.29 -6.94
CA MET A 153 -7.40 0.17 -5.61
C MET A 153 -7.27 1.70 -5.56
N VAL A 154 -6.53 2.26 -6.51
CA VAL A 154 -6.35 3.72 -6.61
C VAL A 154 -7.70 4.43 -6.77
N LYS A 155 -8.58 3.94 -7.64
CA LYS A 155 -9.92 4.51 -7.83
C LYS A 155 -10.76 4.44 -6.57
N GLU A 156 -10.73 3.34 -5.83
CA GLU A 156 -11.45 3.16 -4.56
C GLU A 156 -10.94 4.16 -3.50
N ILE A 157 -9.62 4.33 -3.39
CA ILE A 157 -9.02 5.33 -2.51
C ILE A 157 -9.53 6.74 -2.84
N LEU A 158 -9.49 7.14 -4.11
CA LEU A 158 -9.92 8.46 -4.54
C LEU A 158 -11.42 8.70 -4.27
N LEU A 159 -12.26 7.68 -4.48
CA LEU A 159 -13.69 7.74 -4.19
C LEU A 159 -13.95 7.88 -2.68
N LEU A 160 -13.26 7.11 -1.83
CA LEU A 160 -13.40 7.20 -0.38
C LEU A 160 -12.95 8.56 0.15
N ARG A 161 -11.87 9.12 -0.40
CA ARG A 161 -11.43 10.48 -0.03
C ARG A 161 -12.46 11.53 -0.41
N GLN A 162 -13.08 11.41 -1.57
CA GLN A 162 -14.06 12.38 -2.09
C GLN A 162 -15.40 12.31 -1.36
N HIS A 163 -15.88 11.12 -1.00
CA HIS A 163 -17.24 10.91 -0.52
C HIS A 163 -17.34 10.55 0.97
N ALA A 164 -16.30 10.00 1.55
CA ALA A 164 -16.27 9.56 2.96
C ALA A 164 -15.25 10.31 3.81
N ASN A 165 -14.55 11.33 3.27
CA ASN A 165 -13.46 12.03 3.95
C ASN A 165 -12.39 11.08 4.52
N ALA A 166 -12.21 9.92 3.90
CA ALA A 166 -11.21 8.96 4.32
C ALA A 166 -9.80 9.51 4.10
N ASN A 167 -8.93 9.36 5.10
CA ASN A 167 -7.54 9.82 5.03
C ASN A 167 -6.61 8.67 4.60
N ILE A 168 -6.86 8.11 3.42
CA ILE A 168 -6.07 7.01 2.81
C ILE A 168 -5.29 7.57 1.62
N LYS A 169 -4.01 7.20 1.53
CA LYS A 169 -3.10 7.58 0.45
C LYS A 169 -2.37 6.35 -0.09
#